data_c7bad24943664f597a439e3e538c4c61
#
_entry.id   c7bad24943664f597a439e3e538c4c61
#
_cell.length_a   1.000
_cell.length_b   1.000
_cell.length_c   1.000
_cell.angle_alpha   90.00
_cell.angle_beta   90.00
_cell.angle_gamma   90.00
#
_symmetry.space_group_name_H-M   'P 1'
#
loop_
_entity.id
_entity.type
_entity.pdbx_description
1 polymer ?
#
loop_
_entity_poly.entity_id
_entity_poly.type
_entity_poly.pdbx_seq_one_letter_code
_entity_poly.pdbx_strand_id
1 'polypeptide(L)'
;MSRNNAYAGRIRRKSHIPGAAQVSRRIQGKVVEVSSTGDLITDIAPTAWNDVPRSTETRILVDQEHETVGLFGDDHQQPAMTLIAIADGDAPLKLHLVEDSAAIMLGVRAGASVEIRW
;
A
#
# COMPACT_ATOMS: atom_id res chain seq x y z
N MET A 1 19.96 -6.21 35.55
CA MET A 1 19.27 -6.26 35.98
C MET A 1 19.12 -6.23 35.99
N SER A 2 18.98 -6.46 35.39
CA SER A 2 18.40 -6.32 35.32
C SER A 2 18.41 -6.17 35.00
N ARG A 3 18.12 -6.28 34.45
CA ARG A 3 17.59 -5.98 34.23
C ARG A 3 17.37 -5.83 33.78
N ASN A 4 17.84 -5.89 33.82
CA ASN A 4 17.20 -5.70 33.54
C ASN A 4 17.16 -5.61 33.09
N ASN A 5 17.24 -5.55 32.87
CA ASN A 5 16.67 -5.42 32.72
C ASN A 5 16.70 -5.33 32.30
N ALA A 6 16.98 -5.12 31.94
CA ALA A 6 16.52 -5.05 31.93
C ALA A 6 16.43 -4.81 31.54
N TYR A 7 16.12 -5.06 31.28
CA TYR A 7 15.51 -4.86 31.06
C TYR A 7 15.38 -4.66 30.62
N ALA A 8 16.11 -4.60 30.35
CA ALA A 8 15.55 -4.55 30.29
C ALA A 8 15.32 -4.17 29.93
N GLY A 9 15.73 -4.52 29.61
CA GLY A 9 14.91 -4.17 29.41
C GLY A 9 14.90 -3.70 28.79
N ARG A 10 14.55 -3.83 28.17
CA ARG A 10 14.00 -3.57 27.76
C ARG A 10 13.69 -3.24 27.22
N ILE A 11 14.15 -3.15 27.09
CA ILE A 11 13.51 -2.91 26.93
C ILE A 11 13.33 -2.58 26.55
N ARG A 12 13.12 -2.63 26.01
CA ARG A 12 12.45 -2.33 25.80
C ARG A 12 12.17 -1.95 25.33
N ARG A 13 12.32 -1.88 25.05
CA ARG A 13 11.66 -1.53 24.82
C ARG A 13 11.45 -1.15 24.37
N LYS A 14 11.51 -1.05 23.96
CA LYS A 14 11.01 -0.77 23.78
C LYS A 14 10.78 -0.32 23.40
N SER A 15 11.05 -0.20 23.04
CA SER A 15 10.54 0.07 23.05
C SER A 15 10.52 0.48 22.83
N HIS A 16 10.48 0.80 22.32
CA HIS A 16 10.14 1.03 22.47
C HIS A 16 10.25 1.38 22.00
N ILE A 17 10.54 1.49 21.74
CA ILE A 17 10.49 1.69 21.50
C ILE A 17 10.55 1.81 21.16
N PRO A 18 10.73 2.02 21.05
CA PRO A 18 10.63 1.99 20.61
C PRO A 18 10.78 2.04 20.06
N GLY A 19 10.89 2.12 19.77
CA GLY A 19 10.91 2.01 19.16
C GLY A 19 11.27 1.96 18.51
N ALA A 20 11.87 1.97 18.41
CA ALA A 20 12.07 1.78 17.71
C ALA A 20 11.94 1.53 17.13
N ALA A 21 12.37 1.63 17.84
CA ALA A 21 12.04 1.48 17.03
C ALA A 21 11.36 1.00 15.97
N GLN A 22 10.51 0.86 15.83
CA GLN A 22 9.78 0.53 14.76
C GLN A 22 9.35 1.68 14.01
N VAL A 23 9.81 1.86 12.81
CA VAL A 23 9.45 2.98 12.00
C VAL A 23 8.52 2.45 10.94
N SER A 24 7.25 2.80 11.04
CA SER A 24 6.32 2.56 9.98
C SER A 24 6.58 3.55 8.86
N ARG A 25 6.65 3.06 7.64
CA ARG A 25 6.85 3.90 6.48
C ARG A 25 5.55 4.08 5.74
N ARG A 26 5.40 5.23 5.08
CA ARG A 26 4.14 5.59 4.48
C ARG A 26 4.36 6.52 3.29
N ILE A 27 3.61 6.25 2.22
CA ILE A 27 3.55 7.13 1.04
C ILE A 27 2.10 7.52 0.88
N GLN A 28 1.84 8.82 0.70
CA GLN A 28 0.49 9.32 0.48
C GLN A 28 0.38 9.88 -0.91
N GLY A 29 -0.71 9.56 -1.57
CA GLY A 29 -1.03 10.07 -2.89
C GLY A 29 -2.53 10.13 -3.07
N LYS A 30 -2.96 10.24 -4.31
CA LYS A 30 -4.38 10.30 -4.62
C LYS A 30 -4.62 9.73 -6.02
N VAL A 31 -5.88 9.37 -6.27
CA VAL A 31 -6.32 8.99 -7.60
C VAL A 31 -6.40 10.26 -8.44
N VAL A 32 -5.70 10.28 -9.55
CA VAL A 32 -5.71 11.43 -10.45
C VAL A 32 -6.53 11.18 -11.71
N GLU A 33 -6.79 9.91 -12.00
CA GLU A 33 -7.51 9.56 -13.22
C GLU A 33 -8.16 8.18 -13.05
N VAL A 34 -9.31 8.00 -13.69
CA VAL A 34 -9.94 6.68 -13.80
C VAL A 34 -9.83 6.27 -15.26
N SER A 35 -9.26 5.10 -15.52
CA SER A 35 -9.08 4.63 -16.90
C SER A 35 -10.40 4.18 -17.51
N SER A 36 -10.40 3.93 -18.81
CA SER A 36 -11.60 3.46 -19.50
C SER A 36 -12.08 2.09 -19.00
N THR A 37 -11.20 1.31 -18.38
CA THR A 37 -11.56 0.01 -17.81
C THR A 37 -11.88 0.11 -16.31
N GLY A 38 -11.83 1.32 -15.74
CA GLY A 38 -12.16 1.52 -14.33
C GLY A 38 -11.00 1.39 -13.36
N ASP A 39 -9.76 1.31 -13.84
CA ASP A 39 -8.59 1.30 -12.96
C ASP A 39 -8.39 2.67 -12.36
N LEU A 40 -7.93 2.71 -11.12
CA LEU A 40 -7.67 3.95 -10.42
C LEU A 40 -6.18 4.29 -10.56
N ILE A 41 -5.89 5.29 -11.36
CA ILE A 41 -4.51 5.72 -11.63
C ILE A 41 -4.14 6.76 -10.57
N THR A 42 -3.02 6.53 -9.88
CA THR A 42 -2.60 7.43 -8.82
C THR A 42 -1.46 8.32 -9.28
N ASP A 43 -1.11 9.30 -8.43
CA ASP A 43 0.06 10.14 -8.64
C ASP A 43 1.31 9.59 -7.95
N ILE A 44 1.28 8.32 -7.51
CA ILE A 44 2.42 7.69 -6.87
C ILE A 44 3.36 7.15 -7.95
N ALA A 45 4.42 7.90 -8.20
CA ALA A 45 5.35 7.61 -9.30
C ALA A 45 6.24 6.40 -9.01
N PRO A 46 6.84 5.80 -10.04
CA PRO A 46 7.77 4.68 -9.84
C PRO A 46 8.91 4.99 -8.89
N THR A 47 9.41 6.22 -8.90
CA THR A 47 10.47 6.62 -7.98
C THR A 47 10.03 6.55 -6.52
N ALA A 48 8.74 6.65 -6.26
CA ALA A 48 8.20 6.54 -4.91
C ALA A 48 7.97 5.09 -4.51
N TRP A 49 7.40 4.25 -5.39
CA TRP A 49 7.07 2.88 -5.01
C TRP A 49 8.19 1.87 -5.27
N ASN A 50 9.25 2.27 -5.93
CA ASN A 50 10.30 1.35 -6.35
C ASN A 50 10.99 0.63 -5.17
N ASP A 51 11.09 1.29 -4.02
CA ASP A 51 11.74 0.71 -2.85
C ASP A 51 10.74 0.09 -1.87
N VAL A 52 9.47 0.07 -2.20
CA VAL A 52 8.44 -0.48 -1.34
C VAL A 52 8.43 -2.00 -1.47
N PRO A 53 8.37 -2.75 -0.35
CA PRO A 53 8.30 -4.22 -0.44
C PRO A 53 7.07 -4.66 -1.21
N ARG A 54 7.22 -5.70 -2.01
CA ARG A 54 6.13 -6.20 -2.85
C ARG A 54 5.31 -7.30 -2.17
N SER A 55 5.70 -7.67 -0.96
CA SER A 55 5.05 -8.74 -0.21
C SER A 55 3.81 -8.26 0.53
N THR A 56 3.15 -9.16 1.21
CA THR A 56 1.91 -8.86 1.95
C THR A 56 2.13 -7.98 3.17
N GLU A 57 3.38 -7.66 3.52
CA GLU A 57 3.62 -6.69 4.58
C GLU A 57 3.27 -5.26 4.15
N THR A 58 3.17 -5.03 2.85
CA THR A 58 2.80 -3.73 2.30
C THR A 58 1.28 -3.65 2.18
N ARG A 59 0.70 -2.61 2.75
CA ARG A 59 -0.75 -2.38 2.72
C ARG A 59 -1.05 -1.13 1.94
N ILE A 60 -2.10 -1.18 1.15
CA ILE A 60 -2.54 -0.05 0.34
C ILE A 60 -3.98 0.26 0.73
N LEU A 61 -4.22 1.50 1.20
CA LEU A 61 -5.54 1.98 1.53
C LEU A 61 -6.04 2.91 0.45
N VAL A 62 -7.26 2.68 0.00
CA VAL A 62 -7.89 3.49 -1.03
C VAL A 62 -9.11 4.18 -0.41
N ASP A 63 -9.15 5.51 -0.49
CA ASP A 63 -10.24 6.33 0.04
C ASP A 63 -10.51 6.06 1.52
N GLN A 64 -9.48 5.60 2.23
CA GLN A 64 -9.53 5.26 3.65
C GLN A 64 -10.57 4.19 4.01
N GLU A 65 -11.12 3.51 3.02
CA GLU A 65 -12.14 2.48 3.24
C GLU A 65 -11.75 1.11 2.69
N HIS A 66 -11.00 1.08 1.60
CA HIS A 66 -10.69 -0.17 0.93
C HIS A 66 -9.21 -0.47 1.10
N GLU A 67 -8.91 -1.72 1.41
CA GLU A 67 -7.53 -2.12 1.65
C GLU A 67 -7.15 -3.32 0.81
N THR A 68 -5.93 -3.31 0.29
CA THR A 68 -5.34 -4.49 -0.33
C THR A 68 -3.90 -4.61 0.13
N VAL A 69 -3.26 -5.74 -0.13
CA VAL A 69 -1.90 -5.99 0.32
C VAL A 69 -1.04 -6.45 -0.85
N GLY A 70 0.24 -6.08 -0.78
CA GLY A 70 1.21 -6.48 -1.79
C GLY A 70 1.17 -5.61 -3.03
N LEU A 71 2.26 -5.65 -3.79
CA LEU A 71 2.35 -4.99 -5.09
C LEU A 71 2.53 -6.05 -6.16
N PHE A 72 1.84 -5.89 -7.27
CA PHE A 72 1.84 -6.85 -8.36
C PHE A 72 2.31 -6.20 -9.65
N GLY A 73 2.74 -7.04 -10.60
CA GLY A 73 3.02 -6.60 -11.95
C GLY A 73 1.82 -6.82 -12.85
N ASP A 74 1.89 -6.33 -14.08
CA ASP A 74 0.82 -6.53 -15.06
C ASP A 74 0.63 -8.01 -15.43
N ASP A 75 1.64 -8.83 -15.15
CA ASP A 75 1.60 -10.26 -15.44
C ASP A 75 1.04 -11.08 -14.27
N HIS A 76 0.36 -10.44 -13.32
CA HIS A 76 -0.23 -11.15 -12.20
C HIS A 76 -1.25 -12.19 -12.67
N GLN A 77 -1.48 -13.19 -11.83
CA GLN A 77 -2.46 -14.22 -12.10
C GLN A 77 -3.47 -14.30 -10.96
N GLN A 78 -3.86 -13.14 -10.46
CA GLN A 78 -4.84 -13.06 -9.37
C GLN A 78 -6.24 -13.36 -9.88
N PRO A 79 -7.08 -13.98 -9.05
CA PRO A 79 -8.43 -14.36 -9.49
C PRO A 79 -9.34 -13.16 -9.68
N ALA A 80 -10.43 -13.38 -10.43
CA ALA A 80 -11.43 -12.36 -10.67
C ALA A 80 -11.95 -11.76 -9.37
N MET A 81 -12.28 -10.48 -9.41
CA MET A 81 -12.84 -9.70 -8.30
C MET A 81 -11.86 -9.47 -7.15
N THR A 82 -10.57 -9.66 -7.36
CA THR A 82 -9.55 -9.33 -6.39
C THR A 82 -9.06 -7.90 -6.64
N LEU A 83 -9.06 -7.06 -5.60
CA LEU A 83 -8.48 -5.72 -5.70
C LEU A 83 -6.98 -5.82 -5.48
N ILE A 84 -6.20 -5.33 -6.42
CA ILE A 84 -4.74 -5.36 -6.34
C ILE A 84 -4.15 -4.01 -6.68
N ALA A 85 -2.95 -3.76 -6.16
CA ALA A 85 -2.17 -2.59 -6.52
C ALA A 85 -1.12 -3.05 -7.54
N ILE A 86 -1.12 -2.42 -8.71
CA ILE A 86 -0.17 -2.75 -9.76
C ILE A 86 0.91 -1.68 -9.81
N ALA A 87 2.14 -2.11 -9.60
CA ALA A 87 3.34 -1.28 -9.64
C ALA A 87 4.30 -1.93 -10.62
N ASP A 88 4.30 -1.46 -11.86
CA ASP A 88 5.04 -2.12 -12.93
C ASP A 88 5.62 -1.08 -13.88
N GLY A 89 6.83 -1.35 -14.36
CA GLY A 89 7.49 -0.53 -15.36
C GLY A 89 7.71 0.91 -14.91
N ASP A 90 7.46 1.83 -15.81
CA ASP A 90 7.64 3.26 -15.56
C ASP A 90 6.30 3.96 -15.32
N ALA A 91 5.26 3.21 -15.04
CA ALA A 91 3.93 3.76 -14.83
C ALA A 91 3.66 4.06 -13.35
N PRO A 92 2.81 5.04 -13.04
CA PRO A 92 2.42 5.26 -11.66
C PRO A 92 1.63 4.08 -11.10
N LEU A 93 1.58 3.96 -9.78
CA LEU A 93 0.81 2.93 -9.12
C LEU A 93 -0.65 3.03 -9.55
N LYS A 94 -1.29 1.90 -9.80
CA LYS A 94 -2.72 1.89 -10.07
C LYS A 94 -3.41 0.82 -9.26
N LEU A 95 -4.67 1.03 -8.94
CA LEU A 95 -5.51 0.04 -8.27
C LEU A 95 -6.39 -0.59 -9.33
N HIS A 96 -6.41 -1.90 -9.35
CA HIS A 96 -7.09 -2.69 -10.36
C HIS A 96 -7.97 -3.74 -9.69
N LEU A 97 -9.21 -3.83 -10.12
CA LEU A 97 -10.09 -4.91 -9.70
C LEU A 97 -10.11 -5.92 -10.84
N VAL A 98 -9.62 -7.12 -10.58
CA VAL A 98 -9.41 -8.12 -11.63
C VAL A 98 -10.74 -8.45 -12.32
N GLU A 99 -10.79 -8.25 -13.64
CA GLU A 99 -11.95 -8.53 -14.49
C GLU A 99 -13.17 -7.65 -14.19
N ASP A 100 -12.97 -6.50 -13.53
CA ASP A 100 -14.10 -5.58 -13.30
C ASP A 100 -13.57 -4.16 -13.13
N SER A 101 -14.45 -3.21 -12.87
CA SER A 101 -14.10 -1.81 -12.67
C SER A 101 -13.92 -1.51 -11.20
N ALA A 102 -12.70 -1.18 -10.81
CA ALA A 102 -12.43 -0.77 -9.43
C ALA A 102 -13.23 0.50 -9.08
N ALA A 103 -13.26 1.47 -10.00
CA ALA A 103 -13.96 2.72 -9.75
C ALA A 103 -15.43 2.50 -9.44
N ILE A 104 -16.09 1.66 -10.22
CA ILE A 104 -17.52 1.42 -10.04
C ILE A 104 -17.78 0.58 -8.79
N MET A 105 -17.04 -0.51 -8.64
CA MET A 105 -17.29 -1.44 -7.54
C MET A 105 -16.96 -0.85 -6.19
N LEU A 106 -15.92 0.00 -6.10
CA LEU A 106 -15.54 0.62 -4.85
C LEU A 106 -16.22 1.97 -4.63
N GLY A 107 -16.81 2.54 -5.67
CA GLY A 107 -17.40 3.87 -5.57
C GLY A 107 -16.35 4.97 -5.41
N VAL A 108 -15.19 4.80 -6.04
CA VAL A 108 -14.06 5.72 -5.89
C VAL A 108 -13.86 6.52 -7.16
N ARG A 109 -13.52 7.79 -7.01
CA ARG A 109 -13.29 8.72 -8.12
C ARG A 109 -11.95 9.41 -7.98
N ALA A 110 -11.59 10.17 -9.01
CA ALA A 110 -10.42 11.04 -8.96
C ALA A 110 -10.52 11.97 -7.74
N GLY A 111 -9.41 12.16 -7.07
CA GLY A 111 -9.34 12.94 -5.84
C GLY A 111 -9.32 12.10 -4.57
N ALA A 112 -9.70 10.82 -4.65
CA ALA A 112 -9.69 9.94 -3.49
C ALA A 112 -8.25 9.67 -3.03
N SER A 113 -8.07 9.54 -1.73
CA SER A 113 -6.74 9.30 -1.16
C SER A 113 -6.27 7.88 -1.42
N VAL A 114 -4.96 7.72 -1.58
CA VAL A 114 -4.31 6.41 -1.66
C VAL A 114 -3.09 6.46 -0.77
N GLU A 115 -2.96 5.48 0.09
CA GLU A 115 -1.84 5.44 1.02
C GLU A 115 -1.19 4.06 1.00
N ILE A 116 0.14 4.03 0.95
CA ILE A 116 0.92 2.80 1.04
C ILE A 116 1.60 2.81 2.39
N ARG A 117 1.52 1.70 3.12
CA ARG A 117 2.19 1.54 4.41
C ARG A 117 2.98 0.24 4.45
N TRP A 118 4.18 0.29 5.06
CA TRP A 118 4.99 -0.91 5.25
C TRP A 118 5.95 -0.78 6.41
#